data_aec14ac7367021376be2c74c8b5d4b81
#
_entry.id   aec14ac7367021376be2c74c8b5d4b81
#
_cell.length_a   1.000
_cell.length_b   1.000
_cell.length_c   1.000
_cell.angle_alpha   90.00
_cell.angle_beta   90.00
_cell.angle_gamma   90.00
#
_symmetry.space_group_name_H-M   'P 1'
#
loop_
_entity.id
_entity.type
_entity.pdbx_description
1 polymer ?
#
loop_
_entity_poly.entity_id
_entity_poly.type
_entity_poly.pdbx_seq_one_letter_code
_entity_poly.pdbx_strand_id
1 'polypeptide(L)'
;MSYLSEIHKYKNNIALITEKENITYSSIIELSKKFFNKVKERSLVLIKCENSFEIIIAYITFSRLNCPIILVDNNLVNQSYEEIIEAYKPDYIFQNIKNKKEDINYIHLNNFGLFELLENQKKIKNSINENLSLLIPTSGSMGSPKFVRQSSQNIMTNIDQVTQSLNVKASDRTITTMPLNYTYGLSIINSHLFNGASIIVNNYTLIDKKFWNILDNKKASNFGGVPFMYEILDKIGFEKKIPESLEYITQAGGKLSKDLLGKFIEISKNNNLKFITMYGQTEATSRMSYLDWNFSEKKIGSIGKPVKDGKFSIQDNKGKIIENSNETGELIYEGKNVSMGYAINYLDLVKGDDNKGKLFTGDLAQKDKDGFYYIVGRIKRISKVFGIRINLDDLEILLKKWGYECVCTGNDKLLNFFIINNFDNEKMIDRISKNIGIHKSAIKLNKIRNIPRNKIGKTLYSELK
;
A
#
# COMPACT_ATOMS: atom_id res chain seq x y z
N MET A 1 10.57 -21.43 -5.97
CA MET A 1 11.85 -20.83 -5.51
C MET A 1 11.53 -19.48 -4.88
N SER A 2 12.10 -19.18 -3.71
CA SER A 2 11.85 -17.92 -3.02
C SER A 2 12.34 -16.73 -3.85
N TYR A 3 11.56 -15.66 -3.94
CA TYR A 3 11.94 -14.42 -4.63
C TYR A 3 13.11 -13.67 -3.95
N LEU A 4 13.45 -14.00 -2.71
CA LEU A 4 14.63 -13.48 -2.01
C LEU A 4 15.76 -14.52 -1.83
N SER A 5 15.72 -15.64 -2.58
CA SER A 5 16.75 -16.68 -2.48
C SER A 5 18.13 -16.18 -2.89
N GLU A 6 18.20 -15.28 -3.86
CA GLU A 6 19.45 -14.83 -4.49
C GLU A 6 20.13 -13.62 -3.84
N ILE A 7 19.60 -13.13 -2.71
CA ILE A 7 20.21 -11.96 -2.02
C ILE A 7 21.66 -12.23 -1.56
N HIS A 8 22.06 -13.49 -1.48
CA HIS A 8 23.44 -13.88 -1.14
C HIS A 8 24.49 -13.37 -2.15
N LYS A 9 24.09 -13.05 -3.39
CA LYS A 9 25.02 -12.47 -4.40
C LYS A 9 25.54 -11.09 -3.99
N TYR A 10 24.82 -10.38 -3.11
CA TYR A 10 25.18 -9.05 -2.61
C TYR A 10 25.80 -9.07 -1.21
N LYS A 11 26.38 -10.20 -0.77
CA LYS A 11 26.85 -10.46 0.60
C LYS A 11 27.60 -9.30 1.27
N ASN A 12 28.38 -8.55 0.53
CA ASN A 12 29.22 -7.45 1.04
C ASN A 12 28.50 -6.10 1.07
N ASN A 13 27.31 -5.98 0.43
CA ASN A 13 26.57 -4.74 0.42
C ASN A 13 25.88 -4.55 1.78
N ILE A 14 25.66 -3.28 2.16
CA ILE A 14 24.80 -2.94 3.29
C ILE A 14 23.36 -3.13 2.84
N ALA A 15 22.62 -3.99 3.55
CA ALA A 15 21.21 -4.24 3.29
C ALA A 15 20.30 -3.34 4.14
N LEU A 16 20.60 -3.24 5.45
CA LEU A 16 19.80 -2.45 6.39
C LEU A 16 20.69 -1.44 7.10
N ILE A 17 20.20 -0.22 7.21
CA ILE A 17 20.85 0.89 7.91
C ILE A 17 19.94 1.30 9.06
N THR A 18 20.41 1.21 10.29
CA THR A 18 19.70 1.68 11.48
C THR A 18 20.37 2.95 12.04
N GLU A 19 19.82 3.52 13.10
CA GLU A 19 20.50 4.62 13.79
C GLU A 19 21.84 4.17 14.37
N LYS A 20 21.97 2.91 14.82
CA LYS A 20 23.09 2.38 15.58
C LYS A 20 24.13 1.66 14.72
N GLU A 21 23.67 0.91 13.72
CA GLU A 21 24.53 -0.01 12.97
C GLU A 21 24.08 -0.20 11.52
N ASN A 22 24.99 -0.72 10.72
CA ASN A 22 24.74 -1.15 9.36
C ASN A 22 24.80 -2.69 9.32
N ILE A 23 23.80 -3.32 8.72
CA ILE A 23 23.67 -4.76 8.59
C ILE A 23 23.87 -5.15 7.12
N THR A 24 24.87 -6.01 6.85
CA THR A 24 25.14 -6.49 5.49
C THR A 24 24.18 -7.61 5.09
N TYR A 25 24.12 -7.91 3.80
CA TYR A 25 23.36 -9.07 3.32
C TYR A 25 23.88 -10.40 3.89
N SER A 26 25.23 -10.55 4.10
CA SER A 26 25.79 -11.72 4.78
C SER A 26 25.34 -11.80 6.23
N SER A 27 25.34 -10.69 6.96
CA SER A 27 24.88 -10.64 8.36
C SER A 27 23.40 -11.04 8.48
N ILE A 28 22.54 -10.67 7.52
CA ILE A 28 21.14 -11.14 7.49
C ILE A 28 21.08 -12.66 7.44
N ILE A 29 21.91 -13.30 6.59
CA ILE A 29 21.93 -14.76 6.45
C ILE A 29 22.40 -15.44 7.75
N GLU A 30 23.40 -14.88 8.42
CA GLU A 30 23.89 -15.37 9.70
C GLU A 30 22.86 -15.24 10.82
N LEU A 31 22.23 -14.05 10.93
CA LEU A 31 21.15 -13.80 11.88
C LEU A 31 19.94 -14.73 11.61
N SER A 32 19.60 -14.96 10.35
CA SER A 32 18.55 -15.91 9.95
C SER A 32 18.83 -17.32 10.49
N LYS A 33 20.05 -17.83 10.30
CA LYS A 33 20.47 -19.14 10.80
C LYS A 33 20.47 -19.20 12.33
N LYS A 34 20.91 -18.13 12.98
CA LYS A 34 20.99 -18.06 14.45
C LYS A 34 19.63 -18.05 15.12
N PHE A 35 18.70 -17.25 14.64
CA PHE A 35 17.45 -16.97 15.35
C PHE A 35 16.24 -17.77 14.84
N PHE A 36 16.29 -18.28 13.62
CA PHE A 36 15.13 -18.95 12.98
C PHE A 36 15.42 -20.40 12.56
N ASN A 37 16.48 -21.03 13.10
CA ASN A 37 16.90 -22.40 12.77
C ASN A 37 15.86 -23.48 13.13
N LYS A 38 14.91 -23.19 14.01
CA LYS A 38 13.83 -24.10 14.39
C LYS A 38 12.60 -24.02 13.51
N VAL A 39 12.52 -23.01 12.62
CA VAL A 39 11.38 -22.83 11.72
C VAL A 39 11.47 -23.86 10.58
N LYS A 40 10.41 -24.61 10.39
CA LYS A 40 10.31 -25.59 9.32
C LYS A 40 9.91 -24.90 8.00
N GLU A 41 10.51 -25.37 6.91
CA GLU A 41 10.11 -24.92 5.57
C GLU A 41 8.63 -25.13 5.33
N ARG A 42 8.02 -24.26 4.54
CA ARG A 42 6.60 -24.30 4.13
C ARG A 42 5.61 -24.20 5.29
N SER A 43 6.03 -23.80 6.49
CA SER A 43 5.12 -23.50 7.60
C SER A 43 4.42 -22.17 7.38
N LEU A 44 3.17 -22.05 7.82
CA LEU A 44 2.44 -20.78 7.81
C LEU A 44 2.93 -19.89 8.96
N VAL A 45 3.41 -18.70 8.63
CA VAL A 45 3.95 -17.76 9.61
C VAL A 45 3.13 -16.47 9.65
N LEU A 46 2.81 -15.99 10.85
CA LEU A 46 2.22 -14.67 11.04
C LEU A 46 3.28 -13.71 11.59
N ILE A 47 3.42 -12.53 10.97
CA ILE A 47 4.30 -11.45 11.43
C ILE A 47 3.44 -10.24 11.82
N LYS A 48 3.57 -9.79 13.08
CA LYS A 48 3.04 -8.48 13.53
C LYS A 48 4.03 -7.39 13.16
N CYS A 49 3.70 -6.61 12.13
CA CYS A 49 4.62 -5.70 11.46
C CYS A 49 4.76 -4.36 12.19
N GLU A 50 5.99 -3.95 12.39
CA GLU A 50 6.41 -2.58 12.65
C GLU A 50 7.70 -2.29 11.87
N ASN A 51 8.11 -1.03 11.74
CA ASN A 51 9.32 -0.68 11.03
C ASN A 51 10.54 -0.97 11.91
N SER A 52 11.02 -2.22 11.89
CA SER A 52 12.24 -2.64 12.57
C SER A 52 13.09 -3.55 11.68
N PHE A 53 14.40 -3.60 11.96
CA PHE A 53 15.29 -4.47 11.19
C PHE A 53 15.02 -5.96 11.47
N GLU A 54 14.59 -6.29 12.68
CA GLU A 54 14.21 -7.65 13.07
C GLU A 54 13.02 -8.16 12.23
N ILE A 55 12.01 -7.32 12.03
CA ILE A 55 10.85 -7.66 11.18
C ILE A 55 11.28 -7.88 9.73
N ILE A 56 12.14 -7.02 9.18
CA ILE A 56 12.63 -7.18 7.81
C ILE A 56 13.46 -8.47 7.67
N ILE A 57 14.34 -8.77 8.65
CA ILE A 57 15.13 -10.01 8.65
C ILE A 57 14.23 -11.25 8.78
N ALA A 58 13.22 -11.21 9.64
CA ALA A 58 12.25 -12.29 9.78
C ALA A 58 11.49 -12.52 8.46
N TYR A 59 11.00 -11.46 7.82
CA TYR A 59 10.35 -11.53 6.51
C TYR A 59 11.24 -12.15 5.44
N ILE A 60 12.51 -11.71 5.34
CA ILE A 60 13.49 -12.29 4.41
C ILE A 60 13.70 -13.77 4.71
N THR A 61 13.86 -14.12 5.99
CA THR A 61 14.13 -15.49 6.43
C THR A 61 12.99 -16.43 6.07
N PHE A 62 11.76 -16.07 6.44
CA PHE A 62 10.58 -16.90 6.16
C PHE A 62 10.31 -17.00 4.66
N SER A 63 10.54 -15.93 3.91
CA SER A 63 10.46 -15.98 2.45
C SER A 63 11.47 -16.97 1.86
N ARG A 64 12.72 -17.01 2.36
CA ARG A 64 13.76 -17.95 1.92
C ARG A 64 13.45 -19.40 2.27
N LEU A 65 12.76 -19.63 3.40
CA LEU A 65 12.25 -20.94 3.82
C LEU A 65 10.96 -21.34 3.05
N ASN A 66 10.56 -20.56 2.04
CA ASN A 66 9.31 -20.75 1.30
C ASN A 66 8.05 -20.79 2.20
N CYS A 67 8.11 -20.21 3.39
CA CYS A 67 6.98 -20.12 4.29
C CYS A 67 5.95 -19.11 3.74
N PRO A 68 4.68 -19.44 3.62
CA PRO A 68 3.62 -18.45 3.42
C PRO A 68 3.55 -17.53 4.63
N ILE A 69 3.53 -16.22 4.39
CA ILE A 69 3.60 -15.20 5.44
C ILE A 69 2.30 -14.41 5.50
N ILE A 70 1.69 -14.33 6.68
CA ILE A 70 0.58 -13.42 6.96
C ILE A 70 1.18 -12.14 7.57
N LEU A 71 0.99 -11.00 6.93
CA LEU A 71 1.44 -9.70 7.44
C LEU A 71 0.28 -8.94 8.06
N VAL A 72 0.39 -8.60 9.33
CA VAL A 72 -0.63 -7.83 10.06
C VAL A 72 -0.03 -6.62 10.77
N ASP A 73 -0.85 -5.60 11.06
CA ASP A 73 -0.40 -4.42 11.82
C ASP A 73 -0.09 -4.83 13.28
N ASN A 74 1.01 -4.34 13.81
CA ASN A 74 1.40 -4.57 15.21
C ASN A 74 0.37 -4.04 16.22
N ASN A 75 -0.44 -3.05 15.84
CA ASN A 75 -1.45 -2.43 16.70
C ASN A 75 -2.89 -2.88 16.40
N LEU A 76 -3.04 -4.04 15.77
CA LEU A 76 -4.38 -4.66 15.67
C LEU A 76 -5.02 -4.78 17.04
N VAL A 77 -6.30 -4.40 17.12
CA VAL A 77 -7.09 -4.64 18.34
C VAL A 77 -7.15 -6.14 18.63
N ASN A 78 -7.17 -6.49 19.90
CA ASN A 78 -7.06 -7.87 20.36
C ASN A 78 -8.09 -8.81 19.71
N GLN A 79 -9.36 -8.41 19.63
CA GLN A 79 -10.40 -9.20 19.01
C GLN A 79 -10.08 -9.55 17.55
N SER A 80 -9.69 -8.57 16.74
CA SER A 80 -9.32 -8.81 15.33
C SER A 80 -8.08 -9.69 15.18
N TYR A 81 -7.14 -9.59 16.11
CA TYR A 81 -5.97 -10.46 16.13
C TYR A 81 -6.36 -11.92 16.44
N GLU A 82 -7.20 -12.14 17.46
CA GLU A 82 -7.71 -13.45 17.84
C GLU A 82 -8.54 -14.09 16.70
N GLU A 83 -9.39 -13.30 16.03
CA GLU A 83 -10.14 -13.75 14.86
C GLU A 83 -9.20 -14.22 13.71
N ILE A 84 -8.09 -13.53 13.47
CA ILE A 84 -7.11 -13.95 12.47
C ILE A 84 -6.38 -15.22 12.88
N ILE A 85 -5.95 -15.34 14.15
CA ILE A 85 -5.32 -16.55 14.67
C ILE A 85 -6.25 -17.75 14.55
N GLU A 86 -7.51 -17.61 14.95
CA GLU A 86 -8.50 -18.70 14.86
C GLU A 86 -8.79 -19.07 13.40
N ALA A 87 -8.91 -18.07 12.52
CA ALA A 87 -9.21 -18.31 11.11
C ALA A 87 -8.06 -19.02 10.36
N TYR A 88 -6.80 -18.69 10.66
CA TYR A 88 -5.65 -19.16 9.87
C TYR A 88 -4.78 -20.19 10.62
N LYS A 89 -4.79 -20.20 11.93
CA LYS A 89 -4.06 -21.16 12.78
C LYS A 89 -2.59 -21.27 12.37
N PRO A 90 -1.81 -20.14 12.34
CA PRO A 90 -0.43 -20.16 11.88
C PRO A 90 0.43 -21.13 12.70
N ASP A 91 1.43 -21.75 12.06
CA ASP A 91 2.39 -22.64 12.73
C ASP A 91 3.35 -21.83 13.62
N TYR A 92 3.69 -20.62 13.17
CA TYR A 92 4.57 -19.70 13.91
C TYR A 92 4.01 -18.28 13.92
N ILE A 93 4.29 -17.58 15.04
CA ILE A 93 4.00 -16.15 15.19
C ILE A 93 5.31 -15.44 15.54
N PHE A 94 5.60 -14.33 14.84
CA PHE A 94 6.68 -13.43 15.16
C PHE A 94 6.12 -12.05 15.52
N GLN A 95 6.36 -11.62 16.77
CA GLN A 95 5.75 -10.41 17.33
C GLN A 95 6.67 -9.73 18.35
N ASN A 96 6.39 -8.45 18.66
CA ASN A 96 7.08 -7.74 19.73
C ASN A 96 6.68 -8.30 21.09
N ILE A 97 7.66 -8.52 21.98
CA ILE A 97 7.49 -9.08 23.34
C ILE A 97 6.48 -8.26 24.17
N LYS A 98 6.39 -6.95 23.95
CA LYS A 98 5.41 -6.07 24.62
C LYS A 98 3.95 -6.42 24.30
N ASN A 99 3.72 -7.12 23.22
CA ASN A 99 2.37 -7.58 22.80
C ASN A 99 2.04 -8.97 23.33
N LYS A 100 2.83 -9.49 24.27
CA LYS A 100 2.67 -10.81 24.82
C LYS A 100 1.28 -10.97 25.44
N LYS A 101 0.50 -11.89 24.85
CA LYS A 101 -0.66 -12.52 25.47
C LYS A 101 -0.33 -13.97 25.68
N GLU A 102 -0.71 -14.48 26.83
CA GLU A 102 -0.64 -15.92 27.08
C GLU A 102 -1.71 -16.62 26.22
N ASP A 103 -1.31 -17.11 25.06
CA ASP A 103 -2.11 -18.05 24.30
C ASP A 103 -1.62 -19.46 24.66
N ILE A 104 -2.48 -20.27 25.29
CA ILE A 104 -2.20 -21.62 25.75
C ILE A 104 -1.67 -22.53 24.61
N ASN A 105 -1.97 -22.18 23.37
CA ASN A 105 -1.59 -22.98 22.20
C ASN A 105 -0.22 -22.64 21.64
N TYR A 106 0.40 -21.53 22.04
CA TYR A 106 1.68 -21.08 21.51
C TYR A 106 2.75 -21.05 22.57
N ILE A 107 3.88 -21.73 22.31
CA ILE A 107 5.05 -21.71 23.18
C ILE A 107 6.17 -20.85 22.61
N HIS A 108 6.90 -20.22 23.47
CA HIS A 108 8.09 -19.44 23.13
C HIS A 108 9.22 -20.35 22.64
N LEU A 109 9.81 -20.02 21.49
CA LEU A 109 10.98 -20.71 20.93
C LEU A 109 12.27 -19.94 21.09
N ASN A 110 12.26 -18.64 20.76
CA ASN A 110 13.46 -17.81 20.76
C ASN A 110 13.09 -16.32 20.74
N ASN A 111 14.04 -15.48 21.17
CA ASN A 111 13.96 -14.02 21.04
C ASN A 111 14.93 -13.50 19.98
N PHE A 112 14.51 -12.48 19.22
CA PHE A 112 15.38 -11.71 18.35
C PHE A 112 15.15 -10.21 18.60
N GLY A 113 16.10 -9.58 19.31
CA GLY A 113 15.94 -8.24 19.82
C GLY A 113 14.75 -8.11 20.78
N LEU A 114 13.82 -7.21 20.47
CA LEU A 114 12.58 -7.01 21.22
C LEU A 114 11.42 -7.89 20.73
N PHE A 115 11.68 -8.88 19.89
CA PHE A 115 10.70 -9.76 19.31
C PHE A 115 10.86 -11.19 19.78
N GLU A 116 9.74 -11.91 19.81
CA GLU A 116 9.70 -13.32 20.13
C GLU A 116 9.15 -14.14 18.96
N LEU A 117 9.67 -15.35 18.81
CA LEU A 117 9.16 -16.39 17.92
C LEU A 117 8.37 -17.40 18.76
N LEU A 118 7.11 -17.61 18.40
CA LEU A 118 6.21 -18.56 19.05
C LEU A 118 5.87 -19.69 18.09
N GLU A 119 5.74 -20.93 18.60
CA GLU A 119 5.32 -22.12 17.83
C GLU A 119 3.97 -22.63 18.33
N ASN A 120 3.08 -22.95 17.41
CA ASN A 120 1.79 -23.56 17.69
C ASN A 120 1.96 -25.02 18.14
N GLN A 121 1.47 -25.38 19.32
CA GLN A 121 1.50 -26.75 19.85
C GLN A 121 0.45 -27.65 19.20
N LYS A 122 -0.68 -27.07 18.74
CA LYS A 122 -1.69 -27.77 17.99
C LYS A 122 -1.31 -27.84 16.52
N LYS A 123 -0.56 -28.89 16.15
CA LYS A 123 -0.18 -29.10 14.73
C LYS A 123 -1.42 -29.43 13.91
N ILE A 124 -1.88 -28.45 13.15
CA ILE A 124 -2.91 -28.66 12.15
C ILE A 124 -2.18 -28.94 10.83
N LYS A 125 -2.45 -30.10 10.24
CA LYS A 125 -1.89 -30.45 8.93
C LYS A 125 -2.64 -29.66 7.85
N ASN A 126 -2.25 -28.37 7.69
CA ASN A 126 -2.83 -27.53 6.66
C ASN A 126 -2.22 -27.89 5.31
N SER A 127 -3.08 -28.19 4.33
CA SER A 127 -2.67 -28.25 2.94
C SER A 127 -2.57 -26.82 2.42
N ILE A 128 -1.39 -26.39 2.01
CA ILE A 128 -1.13 -25.03 1.50
C ILE A 128 -0.68 -25.15 0.04
N ASN A 129 -1.31 -24.37 -0.85
CA ASN A 129 -0.93 -24.29 -2.26
C ASN A 129 0.58 -24.00 -2.40
N GLU A 130 1.29 -24.79 -3.19
CA GLU A 130 2.74 -24.71 -3.35
C GLU A 130 3.26 -23.34 -3.81
N ASN A 131 2.44 -22.60 -4.57
CA ASN A 131 2.78 -21.28 -5.08
C ASN A 131 2.47 -20.14 -4.10
N LEU A 132 1.66 -20.37 -3.06
CA LEU A 132 1.30 -19.35 -2.08
C LEU A 132 2.54 -18.92 -1.28
N SER A 133 2.79 -17.61 -1.22
CA SER A 133 3.93 -17.03 -0.50
C SER A 133 3.54 -15.92 0.47
N LEU A 134 2.47 -15.18 0.19
CA LEU A 134 2.11 -14.03 1.00
C LEU A 134 0.60 -13.87 1.12
N LEU A 135 0.18 -13.50 2.31
CA LEU A 135 -1.18 -13.11 2.67
C LEU A 135 -1.10 -11.68 3.23
N ILE A 136 -1.66 -10.73 2.50
CA ILE A 136 -1.56 -9.31 2.85
C ILE A 136 -2.94 -8.67 2.90
N PRO A 137 -3.25 -7.83 3.92
CA PRO A 137 -4.57 -7.20 4.03
C PRO A 137 -4.75 -6.13 2.96
N THR A 138 -5.99 -5.88 2.57
CA THR A 138 -6.33 -4.67 1.82
C THR A 138 -6.48 -3.48 2.77
N SER A 139 -6.28 -2.27 2.27
CA SER A 139 -6.35 -1.05 3.08
C SER A 139 -7.75 -0.78 3.70
N GLY A 140 -8.79 -1.47 3.26
CA GLY A 140 -10.14 -1.35 3.81
C GLY A 140 -10.55 -2.51 4.73
N SER A 141 -9.71 -3.54 4.87
CA SER A 141 -9.99 -4.76 5.63
C SER A 141 -9.08 -4.93 6.85
N MET A 142 -8.51 -3.85 7.37
CA MET A 142 -7.70 -3.92 8.59
C MET A 142 -8.56 -4.45 9.74
N GLY A 143 -8.12 -5.58 10.34
CA GLY A 143 -8.84 -6.27 11.38
C GLY A 143 -9.82 -7.36 10.91
N SER A 144 -10.07 -7.48 9.61
CA SER A 144 -10.83 -8.61 9.04
C SER A 144 -9.88 -9.76 8.69
N PRO A 145 -10.29 -11.04 8.82
CA PRO A 145 -9.49 -12.17 8.38
C PRO A 145 -9.39 -12.31 6.84
N LYS A 146 -9.85 -11.33 6.06
CA LYS A 146 -9.77 -11.35 4.59
C LYS A 146 -8.44 -10.82 4.09
N PHE A 147 -7.64 -11.71 3.49
CA PHE A 147 -6.34 -11.40 2.91
C PHE A 147 -6.28 -11.68 1.42
N VAL A 148 -5.44 -10.93 0.70
CA VAL A 148 -5.07 -11.20 -0.69
C VAL A 148 -3.96 -12.24 -0.70
N ARG A 149 -4.14 -13.32 -1.48
CA ARG A 149 -3.18 -14.42 -1.69
C ARG A 149 -2.24 -14.07 -2.83
N GLN A 150 -0.95 -14.00 -2.55
CA GLN A 150 0.07 -13.70 -3.55
C GLN A 150 1.06 -14.87 -3.67
N SER A 151 1.35 -15.25 -4.91
CA SER A 151 2.37 -16.26 -5.20
C SER A 151 3.77 -15.64 -5.25
N SER A 152 4.81 -16.48 -5.14
CA SER A 152 6.19 -16.07 -5.42
C SER A 152 6.34 -15.44 -6.81
N GLN A 153 5.63 -15.97 -7.81
CA GLN A 153 5.65 -15.45 -9.17
C GLN A 153 5.04 -14.06 -9.27
N ASN A 154 3.90 -13.81 -8.58
CA ASN A 154 3.30 -12.48 -8.56
C ASN A 154 4.26 -11.43 -7.97
N ILE A 155 4.90 -11.79 -6.84
CA ILE A 155 5.84 -10.90 -6.14
C ILE A 155 7.07 -10.65 -6.99
N MET A 156 7.70 -11.69 -7.56
CA MET A 156 8.89 -11.57 -8.40
C MET A 156 8.62 -10.71 -9.64
N THR A 157 7.50 -10.95 -10.32
CA THR A 157 7.09 -10.14 -11.48
C THR A 157 6.95 -8.67 -11.09
N ASN A 158 6.30 -8.38 -9.95
CA ASN A 158 6.14 -7.00 -9.52
C ASN A 158 7.46 -6.34 -9.08
N ILE A 159 8.38 -7.09 -8.48
CA ILE A 159 9.75 -6.62 -8.18
C ILE A 159 10.45 -6.17 -9.46
N ASP A 160 10.46 -7.01 -10.51
CA ASP A 160 11.07 -6.67 -11.80
C ASP A 160 10.43 -5.44 -12.43
N GLN A 161 9.10 -5.37 -12.43
CA GLN A 161 8.33 -4.23 -12.93
C GLN A 161 8.65 -2.92 -12.19
N VAL A 162 8.75 -2.95 -10.85
CA VAL A 162 9.09 -1.77 -10.04
C VAL A 162 10.55 -1.38 -10.26
N THR A 163 11.46 -2.36 -10.29
CA THR A 163 12.89 -2.14 -10.55
C THR A 163 13.10 -1.40 -11.86
N GLN A 164 12.45 -1.85 -12.94
CA GLN A 164 12.58 -1.23 -14.25
C GLN A 164 11.92 0.15 -14.31
N SER A 165 10.72 0.31 -13.71
CA SER A 165 9.99 1.58 -13.71
C SER A 165 10.71 2.69 -12.97
N LEU A 166 11.44 2.36 -11.90
CA LEU A 166 12.17 3.31 -11.06
C LEU A 166 13.66 3.30 -11.30
N ASN A 167 14.17 2.35 -12.12
CA ASN A 167 15.61 2.12 -12.35
C ASN A 167 16.38 1.93 -11.03
N VAL A 168 15.87 1.07 -10.15
CA VAL A 168 16.46 0.80 -8.83
C VAL A 168 17.84 0.18 -8.98
N LYS A 169 18.84 0.78 -8.33
CA LYS A 169 20.26 0.40 -8.39
C LYS A 169 20.75 -0.12 -7.03
N ALA A 170 21.81 -0.89 -7.04
CA ALA A 170 22.48 -1.36 -5.82
C ALA A 170 23.04 -0.21 -4.94
N SER A 171 23.29 0.96 -5.52
CA SER A 171 23.71 2.18 -4.81
C SER A 171 22.57 2.89 -4.08
N ASP A 172 21.31 2.58 -4.39
CA ASP A 172 20.17 3.27 -3.82
C ASP A 172 20.02 3.00 -2.32
N ARG A 173 19.51 4.00 -1.62
CA ARG A 173 19.17 3.94 -0.20
C ARG A 173 17.79 4.49 0.00
N THR A 174 16.81 3.60 0.19
CA THR A 174 15.44 4.03 0.50
C THR A 174 15.25 4.15 2.01
N ILE A 175 14.48 5.15 2.46
CA ILE A 175 14.07 5.24 3.87
C ILE A 175 12.63 4.74 4.02
N THR A 176 12.37 3.93 5.07
CA THR A 176 11.04 3.41 5.34
C THR A 176 10.10 4.54 5.78
N THR A 177 9.02 4.72 5.04
CA THR A 177 7.94 5.69 5.33
C THR A 177 6.59 5.01 5.52
N MET A 178 6.51 3.73 5.13
CA MET A 178 5.30 2.92 5.19
C MET A 178 5.62 1.53 5.76
N PRO A 179 4.66 0.91 6.48
CA PRO A 179 4.89 -0.38 7.11
C PRO A 179 4.92 -1.54 6.10
N LEU A 180 5.53 -2.65 6.50
CA LEU A 180 5.70 -3.86 5.69
C LEU A 180 4.37 -4.53 5.31
N ASN A 181 3.35 -4.44 6.16
CA ASN A 181 2.01 -4.96 5.92
C ASN A 181 1.16 -4.10 4.96
N TYR A 182 1.76 -3.10 4.35
CA TYR A 182 1.17 -2.31 3.27
C TYR A 182 1.89 -2.58 1.96
N THR A 183 1.19 -3.06 0.95
CA THR A 183 1.78 -3.51 -0.33
C THR A 183 2.71 -2.50 -0.99
N TYR A 184 2.42 -1.20 -0.86
CA TYR A 184 3.31 -0.18 -1.40
C TYR A 184 4.64 -0.13 -0.64
N GLY A 185 4.62 -0.11 0.69
CA GLY A 185 5.83 -0.17 1.52
C GLY A 185 6.61 -1.45 1.26
N LEU A 186 5.93 -2.60 1.22
CA LEU A 186 6.54 -3.89 0.92
C LEU A 186 7.19 -3.91 -0.47
N SER A 187 6.57 -3.31 -1.50
CA SER A 187 7.13 -3.27 -2.85
C SER A 187 8.44 -2.47 -2.92
N ILE A 188 8.56 -1.41 -2.12
CA ILE A 188 9.81 -0.64 -2.00
C ILE A 188 10.90 -1.51 -1.37
N ILE A 189 10.60 -2.17 -0.25
CA ILE A 189 11.53 -3.06 0.44
C ILE A 189 12.00 -4.19 -0.48
N ASN A 190 11.06 -4.89 -1.12
CA ASN A 190 11.36 -6.00 -2.01
C ASN A 190 12.23 -5.59 -3.21
N SER A 191 11.89 -4.48 -3.89
CA SER A 191 12.64 -4.02 -5.06
C SER A 191 14.06 -3.59 -4.70
N HIS A 192 14.27 -2.94 -3.55
CA HIS A 192 15.60 -2.53 -3.10
C HIS A 192 16.44 -3.74 -2.67
N LEU A 193 15.90 -4.64 -1.84
CA LEU A 193 16.61 -5.84 -1.41
C LEU A 193 17.00 -6.74 -2.59
N PHE A 194 16.11 -6.90 -3.56
CA PHE A 194 16.37 -7.73 -4.74
C PHE A 194 17.52 -7.19 -5.60
N ASN A 195 17.72 -5.88 -5.61
CA ASN A 195 18.77 -5.21 -6.38
C ASN A 195 20.07 -4.94 -5.57
N GLY A 196 20.16 -5.44 -4.35
CA GLY A 196 21.35 -5.25 -3.49
C GLY A 196 21.49 -3.84 -2.93
N ALA A 197 20.42 -3.05 -2.96
CA ALA A 197 20.32 -1.70 -2.41
C ALA A 197 20.11 -1.72 -0.89
N SER A 198 20.19 -0.55 -0.25
CA SER A 198 20.04 -0.42 1.20
C SER A 198 18.67 0.10 1.60
N ILE A 199 18.20 -0.32 2.77
CA ILE A 199 16.99 0.20 3.41
C ILE A 199 17.38 0.88 4.72
N ILE A 200 17.09 2.16 4.84
CA ILE A 200 17.20 2.93 6.08
C ILE A 200 15.93 2.67 6.89
N VAL A 201 16.08 1.93 7.98
CA VAL A 201 14.96 1.56 8.85
C VAL A 201 14.66 2.71 9.80
N ASN A 202 13.45 3.23 9.74
CA ASN A 202 13.03 4.43 10.45
C ASN A 202 11.61 4.28 11.01
N ASN A 203 11.39 4.81 12.21
CA ASN A 203 10.09 4.85 12.91
C ASN A 203 9.54 6.26 13.10
N TYR A 204 10.26 7.29 12.66
CA TYR A 204 9.83 8.68 12.76
C TYR A 204 8.97 9.07 11.56
N THR A 205 8.07 10.03 11.77
CA THR A 205 7.19 10.56 10.73
C THR A 205 7.80 11.79 10.06
N LEU A 206 7.22 12.24 8.94
CA LEU A 206 7.70 13.41 8.20
C LEU A 206 7.67 14.73 9.00
N ILE A 207 6.90 14.82 10.08
CA ILE A 207 6.86 15.99 10.96
C ILE A 207 7.99 15.99 12.00
N ASP A 208 8.64 14.86 12.22
CA ASP A 208 9.71 14.71 13.18
C ASP A 208 11.05 15.22 12.61
N LYS A 209 11.76 16.08 13.30
CA LYS A 209 13.10 16.53 12.90
C LYS A 209 14.09 15.36 12.76
N LYS A 210 13.92 14.31 13.57
CA LYS A 210 14.77 13.11 13.51
C LYS A 210 14.65 12.37 12.19
N PHE A 211 13.46 12.32 11.57
CA PHE A 211 13.28 11.74 10.24
C PHE A 211 14.24 12.40 9.23
N TRP A 212 14.24 13.71 9.16
CA TRP A 212 15.06 14.49 8.23
C TRP A 212 16.55 14.35 8.51
N ASN A 213 16.94 14.35 9.80
CA ASN A 213 18.32 14.12 10.20
C ASN A 213 18.83 12.74 9.78
N ILE A 214 17.99 11.68 9.94
CA ILE A 214 18.35 10.34 9.50
C ILE A 214 18.45 10.28 7.99
N LEU A 215 17.46 10.83 7.27
CA LEU A 215 17.41 10.85 5.82
C LEU A 215 18.68 11.50 5.23
N ASP A 216 19.08 12.65 5.77
CA ASP A 216 20.25 13.41 5.31
C ASP A 216 21.57 12.72 5.71
N ASN A 217 21.76 12.39 7.01
CA ASN A 217 22.99 11.77 7.51
C ASN A 217 23.26 10.38 6.90
N LYS A 218 22.20 9.60 6.62
CA LYS A 218 22.34 8.28 5.98
C LYS A 218 22.28 8.34 4.46
N LYS A 219 22.15 9.55 3.90
CA LYS A 219 22.12 9.84 2.46
C LYS A 219 21.07 9.00 1.74
N ALA A 220 19.80 9.11 2.15
CA ALA A 220 18.71 8.47 1.45
C ALA A 220 18.60 9.02 0.02
N SER A 221 18.52 8.15 -0.99
CA SER A 221 18.34 8.53 -2.39
C SER A 221 16.89 8.64 -2.80
N ASN A 222 15.98 8.03 -2.04
CA ASN A 222 14.56 8.03 -2.37
C ASN A 222 13.67 7.71 -1.17
N PHE A 223 12.39 8.06 -1.31
CA PHE A 223 11.31 7.55 -0.47
C PHE A 223 9.98 7.55 -1.23
N GLY A 224 9.04 6.74 -0.74
CA GLY A 224 7.67 6.69 -1.24
C GLY A 224 6.70 7.38 -0.29
N GLY A 225 5.62 7.95 -0.82
CA GLY A 225 4.58 8.58 -0.03
C GLY A 225 3.18 8.39 -0.58
N VAL A 226 2.19 8.39 0.32
CA VAL A 226 0.77 8.46 0.01
C VAL A 226 0.31 9.92 -0.04
N PRO A 227 -0.87 10.26 -0.61
CA PRO A 227 -1.33 11.64 -0.75
C PRO A 227 -1.24 12.47 0.53
N PHE A 228 -1.65 11.91 1.66
CA PHE A 228 -1.58 12.59 2.94
C PHE A 228 -0.14 13.00 3.34
N MET A 229 0.86 12.20 2.99
CA MET A 229 2.27 12.55 3.24
C MET A 229 2.71 13.74 2.39
N TYR A 230 2.24 13.86 1.16
CA TYR A 230 2.50 15.02 0.30
C TYR A 230 1.80 16.29 0.79
N GLU A 231 0.62 16.18 1.39
CA GLU A 231 -0.04 17.29 2.10
C GLU A 231 0.80 17.77 3.31
N ILE A 232 1.43 16.84 4.03
CA ILE A 232 2.36 17.16 5.13
C ILE A 232 3.62 17.82 4.58
N LEU A 233 4.25 17.24 3.55
CA LEU A 233 5.45 17.79 2.91
C LEU A 233 5.24 19.23 2.43
N ASP A 234 4.08 19.53 1.87
CA ASP A 234 3.69 20.88 1.47
C ASP A 234 3.62 21.82 2.67
N LYS A 235 2.91 21.41 3.74
CA LYS A 235 2.74 22.21 4.97
C LYS A 235 4.05 22.51 5.70
N ILE A 236 5.01 21.58 5.69
CA ILE A 236 6.32 21.78 6.35
C ILE A 236 7.34 22.52 5.48
N GLY A 237 6.96 22.88 4.25
CA GLY A 237 7.83 23.60 3.33
C GLY A 237 8.99 22.75 2.81
N PHE A 238 8.72 21.53 2.34
CA PHE A 238 9.69 20.58 1.80
C PHE A 238 10.62 21.20 0.76
N GLU A 239 10.10 22.10 -0.08
CA GLU A 239 10.83 22.81 -1.13
C GLU A 239 12.07 23.57 -0.63
N LYS A 240 12.06 23.98 0.67
CA LYS A 240 13.15 24.76 1.28
C LYS A 240 14.27 23.92 1.86
N LYS A 241 14.09 22.61 1.94
CA LYS A 241 15.01 21.69 2.65
C LYS A 241 15.07 20.32 1.97
N ILE A 242 15.21 20.30 0.65
CA ILE A 242 15.38 19.04 -0.09
C ILE A 242 16.81 18.56 0.12
N PRO A 243 17.03 17.38 0.71
CA PRO A 243 18.37 16.82 0.87
C PRO A 243 19.03 16.53 -0.47
N GLU A 244 20.31 16.90 -0.62
CA GLU A 244 21.08 16.72 -1.85
C GLU A 244 21.17 15.27 -2.34
N SER A 245 21.06 14.31 -1.41
CA SER A 245 21.11 12.89 -1.74
C SER A 245 19.86 12.35 -2.41
N LEU A 246 18.72 13.08 -2.37
CA LEU A 246 17.48 12.63 -2.96
C LEU A 246 17.50 12.72 -4.49
N GLU A 247 17.35 11.57 -5.16
CA GLU A 247 17.27 11.46 -6.62
C GLU A 247 15.81 11.39 -7.11
N TYR A 248 14.94 10.71 -6.35
CA TYR A 248 13.52 10.60 -6.69
C TYR A 248 12.62 10.40 -5.48
N ILE A 249 11.37 10.85 -5.62
CA ILE A 249 10.27 10.54 -4.68
C ILE A 249 9.10 9.96 -5.46
N THR A 250 8.37 9.06 -4.82
CA THR A 250 7.28 8.35 -5.50
C THR A 250 5.95 8.55 -4.78
N GLN A 251 4.86 8.71 -5.53
CA GLN A 251 3.51 8.88 -5.02
C GLN A 251 2.60 7.75 -5.51
N ALA A 252 1.91 7.08 -4.59
CA ALA A 252 0.87 6.09 -4.88
C ALA A 252 -0.13 5.97 -3.71
N GLY A 253 -1.07 5.02 -3.81
CA GLY A 253 -1.99 4.65 -2.74
C GLY A 253 -3.23 5.54 -2.61
N GLY A 254 -3.38 6.54 -3.45
CA GLY A 254 -4.54 7.41 -3.53
C GLY A 254 -4.36 8.53 -4.56
N LYS A 255 -5.44 9.25 -4.85
CA LYS A 255 -5.43 10.38 -5.79
C LYS A 255 -4.93 11.64 -5.08
N LEU A 256 -3.83 12.20 -5.57
CA LEU A 256 -3.35 13.52 -5.18
C LEU A 256 -4.10 14.59 -5.98
N SER A 257 -4.39 15.76 -5.39
CA SER A 257 -5.05 16.85 -6.11
C SER A 257 -4.16 17.35 -7.25
N LYS A 258 -4.76 17.83 -8.34
CA LYS A 258 -3.99 18.34 -9.50
C LYS A 258 -3.08 19.51 -9.12
N ASP A 259 -3.54 20.38 -8.21
CA ASP A 259 -2.76 21.53 -7.74
C ASP A 259 -1.50 21.08 -6.99
N LEU A 260 -1.65 20.09 -6.09
CA LEU A 260 -0.51 19.57 -5.35
C LEU A 260 0.43 18.74 -6.24
N LEU A 261 -0.11 17.99 -7.22
CA LEU A 261 0.69 17.33 -8.26
C LEU A 261 1.52 18.35 -9.04
N GLY A 262 0.89 19.44 -9.53
CA GLY A 262 1.59 20.51 -10.24
C GLY A 262 2.70 21.13 -9.41
N LYS A 263 2.41 21.45 -8.13
CA LYS A 263 3.40 21.99 -7.20
C LYS A 263 4.61 21.05 -7.02
N PHE A 264 4.38 19.74 -6.77
CA PHE A 264 5.49 18.80 -6.59
C PHE A 264 6.26 18.51 -7.87
N ILE A 265 5.64 18.58 -9.04
CA ILE A 265 6.31 18.52 -10.33
C ILE A 265 7.26 19.72 -10.50
N GLU A 266 6.79 20.93 -10.18
CA GLU A 266 7.59 22.16 -10.25
C GLU A 266 8.76 22.13 -9.25
N ILE A 267 8.50 21.81 -7.97
CA ILE A 267 9.52 21.63 -6.93
C ILE A 267 10.61 20.66 -7.41
N SER A 268 10.19 19.51 -7.93
CA SER A 268 11.11 18.45 -8.36
C SER A 268 11.96 18.90 -9.55
N LYS A 269 11.38 19.59 -10.52
CA LYS A 269 12.09 20.14 -11.67
C LYS A 269 13.16 21.16 -11.26
N ASN A 270 12.81 22.06 -10.34
CA ASN A 270 13.72 23.11 -9.88
C ASN A 270 14.89 22.58 -9.02
N ASN A 271 14.77 21.36 -8.50
CA ASN A 271 15.75 20.75 -7.60
C ASN A 271 16.42 19.48 -8.15
N ASN A 272 16.33 19.21 -9.44
CA ASN A 272 16.87 17.99 -10.08
C ASN A 272 16.39 16.69 -9.41
N LEU A 273 15.18 16.70 -8.86
CA LEU A 273 14.52 15.58 -8.19
C LEU A 273 13.46 15.01 -9.14
N LYS A 274 13.26 13.69 -9.19
CA LYS A 274 12.17 13.09 -9.96
C LYS A 274 10.96 12.84 -9.05
N PHE A 275 9.79 13.32 -9.46
CA PHE A 275 8.53 13.02 -8.79
C PHE A 275 7.71 12.06 -9.67
N ILE A 276 7.56 10.80 -9.21
CA ILE A 276 6.99 9.72 -10.02
C ILE A 276 5.64 9.31 -9.45
N THR A 277 4.57 9.58 -10.20
CA THR A 277 3.21 9.11 -9.87
C THR A 277 3.03 7.67 -10.31
N MET A 278 2.44 6.86 -9.44
CA MET A 278 2.24 5.44 -9.68
C MET A 278 0.84 5.01 -9.24
N TYR A 279 0.33 3.95 -9.87
CA TYR A 279 -0.96 3.36 -9.55
C TYR A 279 -0.86 1.85 -9.36
N GLY A 280 -1.65 1.34 -8.41
CA GLY A 280 -1.73 -0.09 -8.16
C GLY A 280 -2.70 -0.43 -7.04
N GLN A 281 -2.92 -1.73 -6.88
CA GLN A 281 -3.78 -2.32 -5.87
C GLN A 281 -3.10 -3.55 -5.25
N THR A 282 -3.52 -3.91 -4.04
CA THR A 282 -3.04 -5.12 -3.34
C THR A 282 -3.31 -6.37 -4.17
N GLU A 283 -4.42 -6.40 -4.88
CA GLU A 283 -4.89 -7.46 -5.76
C GLU A 283 -4.03 -7.65 -7.02
N ALA A 284 -3.15 -6.69 -7.32
CA ALA A 284 -2.10 -6.81 -8.35
C ALA A 284 -0.70 -6.72 -7.73
N THR A 285 -0.53 -7.26 -6.55
CA THR A 285 0.70 -7.34 -5.75
C THR A 285 1.21 -5.97 -5.30
N SER A 286 1.11 -4.93 -6.08
CA SER A 286 1.32 -3.52 -5.72
C SER A 286 1.12 -2.60 -6.93
N ARG A 287 1.98 -2.75 -7.93
CA ARG A 287 2.14 -1.80 -9.03
C ARG A 287 1.53 -2.31 -10.32
N MET A 288 0.69 -1.48 -10.96
CA MET A 288 0.10 -1.76 -12.27
C MET A 288 0.54 -0.76 -13.33
N SER A 289 0.82 0.50 -12.93
CA SER A 289 1.33 1.53 -13.85
C SER A 289 2.16 2.60 -13.14
N TYR A 290 2.86 3.37 -13.93
CA TYR A 290 3.58 4.57 -13.48
C TYR A 290 3.56 5.62 -14.59
N LEU A 291 3.64 6.88 -14.20
CA LEU A 291 3.86 8.01 -15.09
C LEU A 291 5.35 8.30 -15.14
N ASP A 292 5.98 8.04 -16.30
CA ASP A 292 7.35 8.40 -16.53
C ASP A 292 7.55 9.92 -16.31
N TRP A 293 8.57 10.27 -15.56
CA TRP A 293 8.88 11.64 -15.16
C TRP A 293 8.91 12.63 -16.34
N ASN A 294 9.39 12.19 -17.50
CA ASN A 294 9.46 13.02 -18.70
C ASN A 294 8.08 13.47 -19.22
N PHE A 295 7.01 12.85 -18.80
CA PHE A 295 5.63 13.18 -19.16
C PHE A 295 4.85 13.87 -18.02
N SER A 296 5.45 14.05 -16.85
CA SER A 296 4.74 14.51 -15.64
C SER A 296 4.04 15.87 -15.85
N GLU A 297 4.70 16.84 -16.50
CA GLU A 297 4.10 18.16 -16.78
C GLU A 297 2.96 18.09 -17.80
N LYS A 298 3.12 17.29 -18.86
CA LYS A 298 2.15 17.21 -19.96
C LYS A 298 0.94 16.35 -19.61
N LYS A 299 1.10 15.42 -18.64
CA LYS A 299 0.10 14.40 -18.30
C LYS A 299 -0.31 14.45 -16.82
N ILE A 300 -0.43 15.66 -16.26
CA ILE A 300 -0.81 15.89 -14.85
C ILE A 300 -2.10 15.13 -14.51
N GLY A 301 -2.04 14.32 -13.46
CA GLY A 301 -3.15 13.51 -12.97
C GLY A 301 -3.33 12.17 -13.67
N SER A 302 -2.48 11.85 -14.64
CA SER A 302 -2.41 10.52 -15.23
C SER A 302 -1.78 9.52 -14.28
N ILE A 303 -2.26 8.28 -14.31
CA ILE A 303 -1.60 7.12 -13.69
C ILE A 303 -0.52 6.51 -14.61
N GLY A 304 -0.26 7.14 -15.76
CA GLY A 304 0.74 6.71 -16.74
C GLY A 304 0.29 5.57 -17.64
N LYS A 305 1.25 4.71 -17.97
CA LYS A 305 1.07 3.50 -18.80
C LYS A 305 1.30 2.25 -17.97
N PRO A 306 0.78 1.08 -18.39
CA PRO A 306 1.03 -0.18 -17.69
C PRO A 306 2.52 -0.44 -17.52
N VAL A 307 2.88 -1.09 -16.41
CA VAL A 307 4.24 -1.64 -16.20
C VAL A 307 4.56 -2.72 -17.25
N LYS A 308 5.83 -3.07 -17.37
CA LYS A 308 6.27 -4.12 -18.31
C LYS A 308 5.43 -5.39 -18.18
N ASP A 309 5.04 -5.95 -19.32
CA ASP A 309 4.21 -7.16 -19.44
C ASP A 309 2.82 -7.05 -18.78
N GLY A 310 2.43 -5.84 -18.36
CA GLY A 310 1.09 -5.53 -17.92
C GLY A 310 0.26 -4.90 -19.05
N LYS A 311 -1.05 -5.09 -19.02
CA LYS A 311 -1.98 -4.54 -20.02
C LYS A 311 -3.19 -3.92 -19.34
N PHE A 312 -3.57 -2.72 -19.75
CA PHE A 312 -4.86 -2.12 -19.41
C PHE A 312 -5.85 -2.24 -20.57
N SER A 313 -7.10 -2.49 -20.23
CA SER A 313 -8.25 -2.27 -21.08
C SER A 313 -9.34 -1.53 -20.29
N ILE A 314 -10.22 -0.86 -21.01
CA ILE A 314 -11.39 -0.18 -20.42
C ILE A 314 -12.64 -0.88 -20.94
N GLN A 315 -13.56 -1.25 -20.05
CA GLN A 315 -14.81 -1.93 -20.42
C GLN A 315 -16.02 -1.11 -20.00
N ASP A 316 -17.06 -1.18 -20.83
CA ASP A 316 -18.37 -0.63 -20.49
C ASP A 316 -19.12 -1.56 -19.49
N ASN A 317 -20.33 -1.14 -19.09
CA ASN A 317 -21.17 -1.91 -18.17
C ASN A 317 -21.74 -3.22 -18.76
N LYS A 318 -21.53 -3.46 -20.06
CA LYS A 318 -21.90 -4.71 -20.77
C LYS A 318 -20.68 -5.62 -21.01
N GLY A 319 -19.50 -5.20 -20.54
CA GLY A 319 -18.25 -5.96 -20.73
C GLY A 319 -17.57 -5.76 -22.09
N LYS A 320 -18.06 -4.82 -22.92
CA LYS A 320 -17.45 -4.49 -24.22
C LYS A 320 -16.24 -3.59 -24.01
N ILE A 321 -15.14 -3.87 -24.71
CA ILE A 321 -13.93 -3.04 -24.70
C ILE A 321 -14.24 -1.68 -25.36
N ILE A 322 -13.82 -0.61 -24.68
CA ILE A 322 -13.90 0.76 -25.15
C ILE A 322 -12.58 1.12 -25.83
N GLU A 323 -12.63 1.36 -27.12
CA GLU A 323 -11.46 1.76 -27.94
C GLU A 323 -11.29 3.29 -28.00
N ASN A 324 -12.38 4.04 -27.89
CA ASN A 324 -12.40 5.50 -28.04
C ASN A 324 -11.63 6.18 -26.91
N SER A 325 -10.88 7.23 -27.26
CA SER A 325 -10.21 8.08 -26.28
C SER A 325 -11.24 8.91 -25.49
N ASN A 326 -10.93 9.15 -24.20
CA ASN A 326 -11.74 9.96 -23.27
C ASN A 326 -13.13 9.40 -22.95
N GLU A 327 -13.43 8.17 -23.36
CA GLU A 327 -14.63 7.45 -22.95
C GLU A 327 -14.37 6.73 -21.62
N THR A 328 -15.35 6.76 -20.71
CA THR A 328 -15.23 6.21 -19.36
C THR A 328 -15.77 4.80 -19.26
N GLY A 329 -14.98 3.89 -18.67
CA GLY A 329 -15.41 2.54 -18.30
C GLY A 329 -14.62 2.00 -17.14
N GLU A 330 -14.88 0.75 -16.76
CA GLU A 330 -14.10 0.05 -15.74
C GLU A 330 -12.70 -0.28 -16.27
N LEU A 331 -11.68 0.07 -15.48
CA LEU A 331 -10.30 -0.31 -15.77
C LEU A 331 -10.08 -1.78 -15.45
N ILE A 332 -9.66 -2.54 -16.44
CA ILE A 332 -9.25 -3.93 -16.30
C ILE A 332 -7.74 -4.01 -16.43
N TYR A 333 -7.11 -4.77 -15.58
CA TYR A 333 -5.67 -5.03 -15.64
C TYR A 333 -5.39 -6.51 -15.88
N GLU A 334 -4.47 -6.80 -16.78
CA GLU A 334 -3.94 -8.13 -17.04
C GLU A 334 -2.43 -8.15 -16.84
N GLY A 335 -1.93 -9.13 -16.09
CA GLY A 335 -0.50 -9.26 -15.79
C GLY A 335 -0.19 -10.40 -14.83
N LYS A 336 1.05 -10.92 -14.90
CA LYS A 336 1.53 -12.02 -14.03
C LYS A 336 1.65 -11.61 -12.54
N ASN A 337 1.60 -10.33 -12.24
CA ASN A 337 1.57 -9.79 -10.87
C ASN A 337 0.16 -9.74 -10.27
N VAL A 338 -0.89 -10.09 -11.01
CA VAL A 338 -2.25 -10.23 -10.44
C VAL A 338 -2.26 -11.38 -9.45
N SER A 339 -2.82 -11.14 -8.28
CA SER A 339 -2.86 -12.08 -7.15
C SER A 339 -3.69 -13.32 -7.44
N MET A 340 -3.51 -14.34 -6.61
CA MET A 340 -4.26 -15.61 -6.71
C MET A 340 -5.72 -15.51 -6.23
N GLY A 341 -6.23 -14.33 -5.82
CA GLY A 341 -7.54 -14.14 -5.21
C GLY A 341 -7.46 -13.90 -3.71
N TYR A 342 -8.52 -14.22 -2.99
CA TYR A 342 -8.61 -13.96 -1.54
C TYR A 342 -8.61 -15.24 -0.72
N ALA A 343 -8.24 -15.09 0.56
CA ALA A 343 -8.49 -16.07 1.62
C ALA A 343 -9.24 -15.38 2.77
N ILE A 344 -10.11 -16.11 3.45
CA ILE A 344 -10.81 -15.69 4.67
C ILE A 344 -10.51 -16.62 5.86
N ASN A 345 -9.98 -17.79 5.58
CA ASN A 345 -9.53 -18.75 6.59
C ASN A 345 -8.51 -19.74 5.99
N TYR A 346 -8.02 -20.67 6.82
CA TYR A 346 -6.99 -21.64 6.43
C TYR A 346 -7.41 -22.61 5.32
N LEU A 347 -8.72 -22.87 5.14
CA LEU A 347 -9.22 -23.75 4.06
C LEU A 347 -9.02 -23.11 2.67
N ASP A 348 -8.90 -21.80 2.61
CA ASP A 348 -8.65 -21.10 1.35
C ASP A 348 -7.19 -21.15 0.91
N LEU A 349 -6.28 -21.59 1.78
CA LEU A 349 -4.83 -21.59 1.49
C LEU A 349 -4.45 -22.67 0.46
N VAL A 350 -5.28 -23.69 0.25
CA VAL A 350 -5.08 -24.73 -0.76
C VAL A 350 -5.54 -24.30 -2.15
N LYS A 351 -6.38 -23.27 -2.26
CA LYS A 351 -6.94 -22.83 -3.54
C LYS A 351 -5.85 -22.40 -4.52
N GLY A 352 -6.05 -22.71 -5.79
CA GLY A 352 -5.24 -22.24 -6.91
C GLY A 352 -5.41 -20.76 -7.21
N ASP A 353 -5.06 -20.34 -8.42
CA ASP A 353 -5.22 -18.98 -8.91
C ASP A 353 -6.65 -18.75 -9.43
N ASP A 354 -7.47 -18.06 -8.64
CA ASP A 354 -8.85 -17.72 -8.99
C ASP A 354 -8.92 -16.62 -10.06
N ASN A 355 -7.93 -15.70 -10.06
CA ASN A 355 -7.92 -14.50 -10.92
C ASN A 355 -7.32 -14.76 -12.31
N LYS A 356 -6.50 -15.79 -12.46
CA LYS A 356 -5.87 -16.19 -13.74
C LYS A 356 -5.20 -15.02 -14.48
N GLY A 357 -4.51 -14.16 -13.71
CA GLY A 357 -3.80 -13.02 -14.26
C GLY A 357 -4.67 -11.83 -14.68
N LYS A 358 -5.98 -11.80 -14.40
CA LYS A 358 -6.90 -10.73 -14.77
C LYS A 358 -7.56 -10.12 -13.53
N LEU A 359 -7.57 -8.80 -13.47
CA LEU A 359 -8.14 -8.02 -12.36
C LEU A 359 -9.16 -7.01 -12.87
N PHE A 360 -10.40 -7.12 -12.38
CA PHE A 360 -11.40 -6.08 -12.43
C PHE A 360 -11.13 -5.12 -11.28
N THR A 361 -10.63 -3.92 -11.60
CA THR A 361 -10.07 -3.02 -10.57
C THR A 361 -11.14 -2.35 -9.72
N GLY A 362 -12.38 -2.26 -10.21
CA GLY A 362 -13.44 -1.47 -9.63
C GLY A 362 -13.20 0.04 -9.74
N ASP A 363 -12.13 0.47 -10.41
CA ASP A 363 -11.85 1.87 -10.71
C ASP A 363 -12.37 2.22 -12.11
N LEU A 364 -12.96 3.40 -12.26
CA LEU A 364 -13.33 3.95 -13.54
C LEU A 364 -12.18 4.76 -14.12
N ALA A 365 -11.89 4.56 -15.40
CA ALA A 365 -10.80 5.21 -16.08
C ALA A 365 -11.17 5.71 -17.48
N GLN A 366 -10.34 6.61 -17.97
CA GLN A 366 -10.29 7.07 -19.36
C GLN A 366 -8.87 6.90 -19.90
N LYS A 367 -8.74 6.74 -21.21
CA LYS A 367 -7.47 6.71 -21.93
C LYS A 367 -7.41 7.91 -22.86
N ASP A 368 -6.34 8.69 -22.86
CA ASP A 368 -6.16 9.77 -23.84
C ASP A 368 -5.62 9.24 -25.19
N LYS A 369 -5.50 10.14 -26.16
CA LYS A 369 -5.03 9.80 -27.53
C LYS A 369 -3.59 9.29 -27.57
N ASP A 370 -2.77 9.63 -26.56
CA ASP A 370 -1.37 9.21 -26.44
C ASP A 370 -1.23 7.92 -25.63
N GLY A 371 -2.35 7.32 -25.22
CA GLY A 371 -2.40 6.05 -24.49
C GLY A 371 -2.09 6.17 -22.99
N PHE A 372 -2.21 7.36 -22.40
CA PHE A 372 -2.12 7.57 -20.96
C PHE A 372 -3.48 7.39 -20.30
N TYR A 373 -3.50 6.75 -19.12
CA TYR A 373 -4.70 6.44 -18.37
C TYR A 373 -4.91 7.42 -17.22
N TYR A 374 -6.19 7.71 -16.94
CA TYR A 374 -6.62 8.61 -15.86
C TYR A 374 -7.73 7.95 -15.06
N ILE A 375 -7.56 7.86 -13.74
CA ILE A 375 -8.64 7.41 -12.85
C ILE A 375 -9.63 8.56 -12.65
N VAL A 376 -10.89 8.33 -13.03
CA VAL A 376 -11.97 9.31 -12.93
C VAL A 376 -12.93 9.00 -11.79
N GLY A 377 -12.87 7.82 -11.17
CA GLY A 377 -13.68 7.46 -10.01
C GLY A 377 -13.59 5.99 -9.65
N ARG A 378 -14.43 5.57 -8.70
CA ARG A 378 -14.58 4.16 -8.30
C ARG A 378 -16.03 3.72 -8.43
N ILE A 379 -16.27 2.50 -8.90
CA ILE A 379 -17.62 1.94 -9.04
C ILE A 379 -18.35 1.97 -7.70
N LYS A 380 -17.71 1.56 -6.60
CA LYS A 380 -18.26 1.57 -5.24
C LYS A 380 -18.40 2.97 -4.62
N ARG A 381 -17.85 3.99 -5.24
CA ARG A 381 -17.94 5.40 -4.82
C ARG A 381 -18.92 6.21 -5.69
N ILE A 382 -19.78 5.51 -6.43
CA ILE A 382 -20.86 6.12 -7.20
C ILE A 382 -22.18 5.80 -6.50
N SER A 383 -22.92 6.83 -6.14
CA SER A 383 -24.29 6.75 -5.67
C SER A 383 -25.26 7.13 -6.78
N LYS A 384 -26.41 6.48 -6.84
CA LYS A 384 -27.52 6.81 -7.75
C LYS A 384 -28.64 7.47 -6.97
N VAL A 385 -28.52 8.74 -6.65
CA VAL A 385 -29.53 9.47 -5.87
C VAL A 385 -30.64 9.97 -6.78
N PHE A 386 -31.87 9.50 -6.58
CA PHE A 386 -33.02 9.80 -7.43
C PHE A 386 -32.76 9.61 -8.94
N GLY A 387 -32.00 8.57 -9.29
CA GLY A 387 -31.64 8.28 -10.68
C GLY A 387 -30.40 9.04 -11.20
N ILE A 388 -29.95 10.06 -10.51
CA ILE A 388 -28.74 10.82 -10.86
C ILE A 388 -27.50 10.11 -10.36
N ARG A 389 -26.56 9.84 -11.27
CA ARG A 389 -25.29 9.18 -10.95
C ARG A 389 -24.30 10.21 -10.41
N ILE A 390 -23.88 10.06 -9.17
CA ILE A 390 -23.02 11.00 -8.44
C ILE A 390 -21.75 10.30 -7.99
N ASN A 391 -20.60 10.85 -8.34
CA ASN A 391 -19.31 10.40 -7.85
C ASN A 391 -19.01 11.09 -6.51
N LEU A 392 -18.90 10.32 -5.45
CA LEU A 392 -18.65 10.85 -4.10
C LEU A 392 -17.27 11.49 -3.96
N ASP A 393 -16.26 11.02 -4.72
CA ASP A 393 -14.92 11.60 -4.70
C ASP A 393 -14.91 13.02 -5.30
N ASP A 394 -15.74 13.27 -6.34
CA ASP A 394 -15.88 14.60 -6.92
C ASP A 394 -16.56 15.59 -5.96
N LEU A 395 -17.48 15.11 -5.12
CA LEU A 395 -18.08 15.92 -4.06
C LEU A 395 -17.07 16.33 -3.00
N GLU A 396 -16.19 15.40 -2.58
CA GLU A 396 -15.12 15.73 -1.64
C GLU A 396 -14.18 16.80 -2.21
N ILE A 397 -13.82 16.68 -3.50
CA ILE A 397 -13.00 17.68 -4.20
C ILE A 397 -13.72 19.02 -4.28
N LEU A 398 -15.03 19.03 -4.57
CA LEU A 398 -15.83 20.24 -4.67
C LEU A 398 -15.87 21.00 -3.34
N LEU A 399 -16.15 20.30 -2.22
CA LEU A 399 -16.18 20.92 -0.91
C LEU A 399 -14.78 21.42 -0.47
N LYS A 400 -13.73 20.67 -0.81
CA LYS A 400 -12.34 21.10 -0.55
C LYS A 400 -12.01 22.41 -1.27
N LYS A 401 -12.46 22.60 -2.52
CA LYS A 401 -12.33 23.88 -3.27
C LYS A 401 -13.10 25.02 -2.61
N TRP A 402 -14.16 24.73 -1.87
CA TRP A 402 -14.89 25.72 -1.09
C TRP A 402 -14.27 25.99 0.29
N GLY A 403 -13.12 25.38 0.62
CA GLY A 403 -12.42 25.54 1.88
C GLY A 403 -12.88 24.60 2.99
N TYR A 404 -13.66 23.56 2.67
CA TYR A 404 -14.16 22.59 3.64
C TYR A 404 -13.43 21.27 3.55
N GLU A 405 -12.90 20.78 4.67
CA GLU A 405 -12.38 19.44 4.77
C GLU A 405 -13.54 18.47 5.04
N CYS A 406 -13.80 17.60 4.07
CA CYS A 406 -15.01 16.78 4.02
C CYS A 406 -14.71 15.38 3.46
N VAL A 407 -15.48 14.41 3.93
CA VAL A 407 -15.62 13.09 3.31
C VAL A 407 -17.10 12.76 3.11
N CYS A 408 -17.40 12.00 2.04
CA CYS A 408 -18.76 11.71 1.64
C CYS A 408 -19.04 10.19 1.64
N THR A 409 -20.23 9.83 2.11
CA THR A 409 -20.81 8.50 1.86
C THR A 409 -22.19 8.69 1.22
N GLY A 410 -22.70 7.65 0.57
CA GLY A 410 -24.00 7.77 -0.06
C GLY A 410 -24.59 6.42 -0.45
N ASN A 411 -25.90 6.45 -0.66
CA ASN A 411 -26.69 5.34 -1.21
C ASN A 411 -27.71 5.92 -2.20
N ASP A 412 -28.64 5.10 -2.69
CA ASP A 412 -29.62 5.50 -3.70
C ASP A 412 -30.63 6.56 -3.24
N LYS A 413 -30.67 6.92 -1.94
CA LYS A 413 -31.61 7.86 -1.34
C LYS A 413 -30.95 9.08 -0.72
N LEU A 414 -29.71 8.94 -0.21
CA LEU A 414 -29.11 9.94 0.66
C LEU A 414 -27.60 10.05 0.43
N LEU A 415 -27.12 11.29 0.39
CA LEU A 415 -25.69 11.65 0.46
C LEU A 415 -25.39 12.18 1.86
N ASN A 416 -24.42 11.57 2.54
CA ASN A 416 -23.94 12.04 3.83
C ASN A 416 -22.60 12.73 3.64
N PHE A 417 -22.50 13.97 4.09
CA PHE A 417 -21.27 14.76 4.13
C PHE A 417 -20.80 14.84 5.58
N PHE A 418 -19.56 14.49 5.83
CA PHE A 418 -18.92 14.58 7.14
C PHE A 418 -17.86 15.67 7.06
N ILE A 419 -18.11 16.81 7.74
CA ILE A 419 -17.34 18.05 7.58
C ILE A 419 -16.71 18.44 8.91
N ILE A 420 -15.41 18.80 8.89
CA ILE A 420 -14.67 19.22 10.09
C ILE A 420 -14.95 20.69 10.43
N ASN A 421 -14.94 21.57 9.42
CA ASN A 421 -15.10 23.01 9.58
C ASN A 421 -16.50 23.40 10.11
N ASN A 422 -16.61 24.58 10.68
CA ASN A 422 -17.91 25.17 10.95
C ASN A 422 -18.60 25.57 9.64
N PHE A 423 -19.89 25.31 9.54
CA PHE A 423 -20.69 25.63 8.36
C PHE A 423 -22.12 26.03 8.77
N ASP A 424 -22.75 26.84 7.95
CA ASP A 424 -24.18 27.12 8.03
C ASP A 424 -24.92 26.00 7.29
N ASN A 425 -25.75 25.26 8.00
CA ASN A 425 -26.37 24.03 7.50
C ASN A 425 -27.28 24.31 6.29
N GLU A 426 -28.15 25.32 6.36
CA GLU A 426 -29.10 25.63 5.28
C GLU A 426 -28.37 26.15 4.04
N LYS A 427 -27.47 27.12 4.20
CA LYS A 427 -26.68 27.66 3.08
C LYS A 427 -25.82 26.61 2.39
N MET A 428 -25.25 25.68 3.18
CA MET A 428 -24.42 24.61 2.64
C MET A 428 -25.26 23.59 1.85
N ILE A 429 -26.41 23.16 2.38
CA ILE A 429 -27.34 22.27 1.67
C ILE A 429 -27.80 22.92 0.38
N ASP A 430 -28.17 24.21 0.40
CA ASP A 430 -28.59 24.97 -0.79
C ASP A 430 -27.49 25.02 -1.84
N ARG A 431 -26.26 25.31 -1.40
CA ARG A 431 -25.10 25.38 -2.28
C ARG A 431 -24.78 24.06 -2.94
N ILE A 432 -24.79 22.96 -2.15
CA ILE A 432 -24.56 21.60 -2.67
C ILE A 432 -25.68 21.24 -3.64
N SER A 433 -26.94 21.36 -3.23
CA SER A 433 -28.12 21.03 -4.03
C SER A 433 -28.10 21.72 -5.41
N LYS A 434 -27.80 23.02 -5.44
CA LYS A 434 -27.70 23.79 -6.70
C LYS A 434 -26.55 23.33 -7.60
N ASN A 435 -25.40 22.96 -7.00
CA ASN A 435 -24.23 22.57 -7.81
C ASN A 435 -24.33 21.17 -8.41
N ILE A 436 -24.99 20.24 -7.74
CA ILE A 436 -25.08 18.84 -8.20
C ILE A 436 -26.46 18.46 -8.75
N GLY A 437 -27.41 19.38 -8.69
CA GLY A 437 -28.73 19.20 -9.29
C GLY A 437 -29.63 18.18 -8.60
N ILE A 438 -29.43 17.96 -7.26
CA ILE A 438 -30.27 17.03 -6.48
C ILE A 438 -31.15 17.78 -5.48
N HIS A 439 -32.26 17.16 -5.11
CA HIS A 439 -33.17 17.73 -4.12
C HIS A 439 -32.49 17.77 -2.71
N LYS A 440 -32.75 18.83 -1.96
CA LYS A 440 -32.17 19.07 -0.62
C LYS A 440 -32.43 17.93 0.36
N SER A 441 -33.56 17.24 0.26
CA SER A 441 -33.88 16.09 1.12
C SER A 441 -32.94 14.89 0.99
N ALA A 442 -32.16 14.85 -0.10
CA ALA A 442 -31.14 13.82 -0.30
C ALA A 442 -29.75 14.20 0.26
N ILE A 443 -29.64 15.34 0.95
CA ILE A 443 -28.37 15.82 1.51
C ILE A 443 -28.45 15.83 3.03
N LYS A 444 -27.53 15.14 3.67
CA LYS A 444 -27.35 15.18 5.14
C LYS A 444 -25.94 15.66 5.46
N LEU A 445 -25.83 16.69 6.27
CA LEU A 445 -24.57 17.22 6.76
C LEU A 445 -24.34 16.77 8.20
N ASN A 446 -23.13 16.25 8.46
CA ASN A 446 -22.71 15.80 9.77
C ASN A 446 -21.42 16.54 10.14
N LYS A 447 -21.42 17.25 11.26
CA LYS A 447 -20.21 17.86 11.78
C LYS A 447 -19.42 16.80 12.54
N ILE A 448 -18.15 16.65 12.19
CA ILE A 448 -17.22 15.73 12.85
C ILE A 448 -16.00 16.48 13.37
N ARG A 449 -15.32 15.92 14.37
CA ARG A 449 -14.09 16.52 14.90
C ARG A 449 -12.88 16.19 14.00
N ASN A 450 -12.80 14.96 13.55
CA ASN A 450 -11.70 14.47 12.71
C ASN A 450 -12.24 13.49 11.68
N ILE A 451 -11.62 13.44 10.50
CA ILE A 451 -11.85 12.37 9.52
C ILE A 451 -11.10 11.12 9.99
N PRO A 452 -11.78 9.98 10.20
CA PRO A 452 -11.13 8.74 10.57
C PRO A 452 -10.17 8.30 9.47
N ARG A 453 -8.90 8.14 9.82
CA ARG A 453 -7.83 7.72 8.90
C ARG A 453 -7.01 6.61 9.55
N ASN A 454 -6.56 5.67 8.73
CA ASN A 454 -5.58 4.69 9.17
C ASN A 454 -4.17 5.33 9.30
N LYS A 455 -3.19 4.57 9.81
CA LYS A 455 -1.80 5.04 10.00
C LYS A 455 -1.12 5.54 8.73
N ILE A 456 -1.54 5.06 7.57
CA ILE A 456 -1.04 5.49 6.25
C ILE A 456 -1.86 6.65 5.69
N GLY A 457 -2.74 7.30 6.48
CA GLY A 457 -3.52 8.47 6.08
C GLY A 457 -4.74 8.19 5.21
N LYS A 458 -5.11 6.93 4.97
CA LYS A 458 -6.28 6.57 4.15
C LYS A 458 -7.57 6.67 4.98
N THR A 459 -8.59 7.29 4.41
CA THR A 459 -9.91 7.46 5.05
C THR A 459 -10.59 6.11 5.31
N LEU A 460 -11.08 5.93 6.53
CA LEU A 460 -11.84 4.76 6.99
C LEU A 460 -13.34 5.06 6.89
N TYR A 461 -13.89 4.93 5.69
CA TYR A 461 -15.32 5.22 5.41
C TYR A 461 -16.29 4.37 6.23
N SER A 462 -15.90 3.17 6.67
CA SER A 462 -16.72 2.29 7.50
C SER A 462 -16.92 2.82 8.93
N GLU A 463 -16.09 3.74 9.40
CA GLU A 463 -16.19 4.36 10.72
C GLU A 463 -17.04 5.64 10.71
N LEU A 464 -17.46 6.11 9.54
CA LEU A 464 -18.35 7.26 9.38
C LEU A 464 -19.81 6.81 9.58
N LYS A 465 -20.42 7.23 10.69
CA LYS A 465 -21.80 6.91 11.06
C LYS A 465 -22.67 8.16 11.20
#